data_27af51592d880e140237d70d6af8a6d7
#
_entry.id   27af51592d880e140237d70d6af8a6d7
#
_cell.length_a   1.000
_cell.length_b   1.000
_cell.length_c   1.000
_cell.angle_alpha   90.00
_cell.angle_beta   90.00
_cell.angle_gamma   90.00
#
_symmetry.space_group_name_H-M   'P 1'
#
loop_
_entity.id
_entity.type
_entity.pdbx_description
1 polymer ?
#
loop_
_entity_poly.entity_id
_entity_poly.type
_entity_poly.pdbx_seq_one_letter_code
_entity_poly.pdbx_strand_id
1 'polypeptide(L)'
;MRTSDTHPIRVDWVTKNIGITFAPGKKARSAFGSAWDRNLEEDLDRLRDFYKVDKLVSLVEDHELVRFSIPNLVKECTDRGMTIHRSPIIDGATPLPGQAEAIVKSVLQDLSKGKRVVFHCRGGLGRAGTLCACTLVALGHSPQDAIDLTRRHREGAIENRTQEFFVKKFSL
;
A
#
# COMPACT_ATOMS: atom_id res chain seq x y z
N MET A 1 -22.95 2.29 4.63
CA MET A 1 -21.66 2.77 5.19
C MET A 1 -20.76 1.58 5.45
N ARG A 2 -19.47 1.66 5.09
CA ARG A 2 -18.50 0.57 5.29
C ARG A 2 -17.62 0.88 6.49
N THR A 3 -17.73 0.08 7.54
CA THR A 3 -16.95 0.21 8.79
C THR A 3 -15.91 -0.88 8.90
N SER A 4 -15.04 -0.81 9.91
CA SER A 4 -14.07 -1.89 10.19
C SER A 4 -14.76 -3.20 10.58
N ASP A 5 -15.88 -3.13 11.29
CA ASP A 5 -16.68 -4.29 11.68
C ASP A 5 -17.38 -4.95 10.48
N THR A 6 -18.13 -4.14 9.69
CA THR A 6 -18.95 -4.67 8.60
C THR A 6 -18.13 -5.12 7.40
N HIS A 7 -16.96 -4.51 7.20
CA HIS A 7 -16.04 -4.77 6.10
C HIS A 7 -14.61 -4.76 6.65
N PRO A 8 -14.17 -5.78 7.39
CA PRO A 8 -12.83 -5.83 7.97
C PRO A 8 -11.75 -5.56 6.93
N ILE A 9 -10.69 -4.84 7.33
CA ILE A 9 -9.59 -4.56 6.41
C ILE A 9 -9.00 -5.86 5.84
N ARG A 10 -8.70 -5.86 4.56
CA ARG A 10 -8.14 -7.00 3.84
C ARG A 10 -6.78 -6.63 3.27
N VAL A 11 -5.87 -7.59 3.31
CA VAL A 11 -4.61 -7.55 2.59
C VAL A 11 -4.70 -8.52 1.43
N ASP A 12 -4.50 -8.03 0.22
CA ASP A 12 -4.34 -8.87 -0.94
C ASP A 12 -2.85 -9.21 -1.10
N TRP A 13 -2.51 -10.44 -0.76
CA TRP A 13 -1.13 -10.93 -0.82
C TRP A 13 -0.75 -11.27 -2.25
N VAL A 14 0.15 -10.48 -2.82
CA VAL A 14 0.69 -10.70 -4.17
C VAL A 14 1.76 -11.78 -4.15
N THR A 15 2.53 -11.84 -3.07
CA THR A 15 3.42 -12.96 -2.73
C THR A 15 3.21 -13.34 -1.26
N LYS A 16 3.94 -14.32 -0.77
CA LYS A 16 3.88 -14.72 0.65
C LYS A 16 4.11 -13.54 1.62
N ASN A 17 4.98 -12.58 1.26
CA ASN A 17 5.42 -11.52 2.15
C ASN A 17 5.21 -10.10 1.60
N ILE A 18 4.59 -9.94 0.44
CA ILE A 18 4.26 -8.64 -0.17
C ILE A 18 2.77 -8.55 -0.38
N GLY A 19 2.13 -7.57 0.23
CA GLY A 19 0.69 -7.36 0.12
C GLY A 19 0.31 -5.92 -0.18
N ILE A 20 -0.94 -5.74 -0.53
CA ILE A 20 -1.56 -4.44 -0.83
C ILE A 20 -2.84 -4.30 -0.03
N THR A 21 -3.09 -3.10 0.50
CA THR A 21 -4.35 -2.73 1.12
C THR A 21 -4.71 -1.27 0.84
N PHE A 22 -5.92 -0.87 1.17
CA PHE A 22 -6.33 0.53 1.16
C PHE A 22 -5.90 1.23 2.47
N ALA A 23 -6.12 2.57 2.57
CA ALA A 23 -5.75 3.34 3.76
C ALA A 23 -6.49 2.83 5.01
N PRO A 24 -5.76 2.29 6.03
CA PRO A 24 -6.37 1.89 7.28
C PRO A 24 -7.07 3.06 7.97
N GLY A 25 -8.20 2.82 8.59
CA GLY A 25 -8.94 3.82 9.36
C GLY A 25 -9.57 4.93 8.53
N LYS A 26 -9.53 4.87 7.21
CA LYS A 26 -10.01 5.99 6.37
C LYS A 26 -11.49 6.28 6.57
N LYS A 27 -11.78 7.58 6.72
CA LYS A 27 -13.13 8.12 6.65
C LYS A 27 -13.25 8.90 5.36
N ALA A 28 -14.17 8.52 4.51
CA ALA A 28 -14.37 9.15 3.21
C ALA A 28 -15.82 9.07 2.78
N ARG A 29 -16.36 10.19 2.31
CA ARG A 29 -17.67 10.23 1.64
C ARG A 29 -17.46 10.00 0.14
N SER A 30 -18.33 9.21 -0.45
CA SER A 30 -18.38 9.05 -1.89
C SER A 30 -19.65 9.70 -2.43
N ALA A 31 -19.54 10.44 -3.51
CA ALA A 31 -20.70 11.00 -4.20
C ALA A 31 -21.55 9.92 -4.89
N PHE A 32 -20.93 8.78 -5.23
CA PHE A 32 -21.55 7.69 -6.01
C PHE A 32 -21.38 6.30 -5.41
N GLY A 33 -21.01 6.18 -4.14
CA GLY A 33 -20.76 4.89 -3.52
C GLY A 33 -20.93 4.89 -2.01
N SER A 34 -20.64 3.77 -1.38
CA SER A 34 -20.72 3.63 0.07
C SER A 34 -19.71 4.54 0.76
N ALA A 35 -20.18 5.33 1.71
CA ALA A 35 -19.30 6.09 2.61
C ALA A 35 -18.45 5.10 3.45
N TRP A 36 -17.22 5.51 3.74
CA TRP A 36 -16.30 4.80 4.60
C TRP A 36 -16.20 5.52 5.94
N ASP A 37 -16.39 4.78 7.02
CA ASP A 37 -16.20 5.26 8.39
C ASP A 37 -15.50 4.17 9.19
N ARG A 38 -14.18 4.09 9.02
CA ARG A 38 -13.37 3.03 9.58
C ARG A 38 -12.71 3.46 10.87
N ASN A 39 -12.39 2.49 11.71
CA ASN A 39 -11.61 2.66 12.92
C ASN A 39 -10.14 2.34 12.63
N LEU A 40 -9.23 3.30 12.88
CA LEU A 40 -7.81 3.13 12.60
C LEU A 40 -7.18 2.04 13.47
N GLU A 41 -7.51 2.03 14.76
CA GLU A 41 -6.95 1.07 15.72
C GLU A 41 -7.34 -0.36 15.37
N GLU A 42 -8.63 -0.61 15.10
CA GLU A 42 -9.13 -1.93 14.69
C GLU A 42 -8.48 -2.42 13.40
N ASP A 43 -8.34 -1.53 12.41
CA ASP A 43 -7.69 -1.88 11.14
C ASP A 43 -6.23 -2.24 11.36
N LEU A 44 -5.49 -1.46 12.15
CA LEU A 44 -4.08 -1.72 12.44
C LEU A 44 -3.88 -2.96 13.31
N ASP A 45 -4.76 -3.19 14.29
CA ASP A 45 -4.74 -4.42 15.09
C ASP A 45 -4.94 -5.65 14.21
N ARG A 46 -5.87 -5.57 13.25
CA ARG A 46 -6.08 -6.66 12.30
C ARG A 46 -4.87 -6.87 11.37
N LEU A 47 -4.24 -5.80 10.89
CA LEU A 47 -3.02 -5.90 10.10
C LEU A 47 -1.89 -6.57 10.88
N ARG A 48 -1.69 -6.19 12.15
CA ARG A 48 -0.67 -6.77 13.02
C ARG A 48 -0.99 -8.21 13.43
N ASP A 49 -2.18 -8.45 13.98
CA ASP A 49 -2.48 -9.69 14.69
C ASP A 49 -2.96 -10.80 13.78
N PHE A 50 -3.79 -10.48 12.80
CA PHE A 50 -4.33 -11.46 11.86
C PHE A 50 -3.40 -11.66 10.65
N TYR A 51 -2.97 -10.55 10.01
CA TYR A 51 -2.13 -10.62 8.81
C TYR A 51 -0.64 -10.72 9.12
N LYS A 52 -0.22 -10.48 10.38
CA LYS A 52 1.20 -10.51 10.80
C LYS A 52 2.07 -9.55 9.97
N VAL A 53 1.55 -8.34 9.73
CA VAL A 53 2.28 -7.30 9.00
C VAL A 53 3.36 -6.73 9.90
N ASP A 54 4.60 -6.73 9.42
CA ASP A 54 5.75 -6.14 10.12
C ASP A 54 5.98 -4.68 9.70
N LYS A 55 5.74 -4.40 8.42
CA LYS A 55 5.97 -3.07 7.86
C LYS A 55 4.82 -2.60 6.98
N LEU A 56 4.37 -1.38 7.22
CA LEU A 56 3.44 -0.66 6.37
C LEU A 56 4.18 0.39 5.55
N VAL A 57 4.04 0.36 4.22
CA VAL A 57 4.54 1.41 3.33
C VAL A 57 3.38 2.31 2.96
N SER A 58 3.41 3.55 3.45
CA SER A 58 2.35 4.53 3.28
C SER A 58 2.70 5.55 2.20
N LEU A 59 1.90 5.58 1.15
CA LEU A 59 2.14 6.40 -0.04
C LEU A 59 1.21 7.62 -0.12
N VAL A 60 0.35 7.83 0.88
CA VAL A 60 -0.56 8.96 0.93
C VAL A 60 0.16 10.24 1.37
N GLU A 61 -0.30 11.37 0.86
CA GLU A 61 0.22 12.70 1.21
C GLU A 61 -0.30 13.15 2.58
N ASP A 62 0.32 14.17 3.18
CA ASP A 62 -0.05 14.67 4.50
C ASP A 62 -1.49 15.22 4.53
N HIS A 63 -1.92 15.91 3.50
CA HIS A 63 -3.29 16.40 3.40
C HIS A 63 -4.31 15.27 3.28
N GLU A 64 -3.92 14.12 2.70
CA GLU A 64 -4.78 12.92 2.65
C GLU A 64 -4.94 12.30 4.03
N LEU A 65 -3.89 12.27 4.88
CA LEU A 65 -4.02 11.82 6.27
C LEU A 65 -5.07 12.61 7.04
N VAL A 66 -5.06 13.94 6.87
CA VAL A 66 -6.07 14.83 7.47
C VAL A 66 -7.45 14.56 6.88
N ARG A 67 -7.55 14.50 5.55
CA ARG A 67 -8.79 14.25 4.81
C ARG A 67 -9.44 12.92 5.18
N PHE A 68 -8.63 11.89 5.45
CA PHE A 68 -9.12 10.55 5.84
C PHE A 68 -9.32 10.41 7.34
N SER A 69 -9.06 11.46 8.12
CA SER A 69 -9.15 11.48 9.59
C SER A 69 -8.21 10.45 10.25
N ILE A 70 -7.02 10.28 9.69
CA ILE A 70 -5.97 9.38 10.20
C ILE A 70 -4.62 10.10 10.44
N PRO A 71 -4.59 11.32 11.03
CA PRO A 71 -3.35 12.05 11.24
C PRO A 71 -2.37 11.30 12.15
N ASN A 72 -2.85 10.41 12.98
CA ASN A 72 -2.07 9.62 13.93
C ASN A 72 -1.55 8.29 13.37
N LEU A 73 -1.67 8.03 12.07
CA LEU A 73 -1.31 6.75 11.45
C LEU A 73 0.10 6.26 11.86
N VAL A 74 1.08 7.16 11.84
CA VAL A 74 2.49 6.82 12.19
C VAL A 74 2.58 6.38 13.65
N LYS A 75 2.02 7.18 14.55
CA LYS A 75 2.02 6.88 15.99
C LYS A 75 1.35 5.55 16.27
N GLU A 76 0.17 5.34 15.71
CA GLU A 76 -0.63 4.13 15.92
C GLU A 76 0.06 2.86 15.39
N CYS A 77 0.79 2.95 14.26
CA CYS A 77 1.62 1.85 13.78
C CYS A 77 2.77 1.54 14.74
N THR A 78 3.49 2.59 15.17
CA THR A 78 4.66 2.46 16.05
C THR A 78 4.27 1.89 17.41
N ASP A 79 3.18 2.36 18.01
CA ASP A 79 2.66 1.88 19.30
C ASP A 79 2.31 0.37 19.24
N ARG A 80 2.01 -0.16 18.05
CA ARG A 80 1.72 -1.58 17.81
C ARG A 80 2.96 -2.41 17.43
N GLY A 81 4.14 -1.81 17.44
CA GLY A 81 5.39 -2.48 17.05
C GLY A 81 5.53 -2.74 15.55
N MET A 82 4.66 -2.17 14.72
CA MET A 82 4.82 -2.20 13.26
C MET A 82 5.73 -1.06 12.82
N THR A 83 6.65 -1.32 11.91
CA THR A 83 7.38 -0.23 11.25
C THR A 83 6.51 0.42 10.18
N ILE A 84 6.67 1.73 10.00
CA ILE A 84 6.01 2.46 8.93
C ILE A 84 7.04 3.26 8.12
N HIS A 85 7.01 3.10 6.81
CA HIS A 85 7.80 3.90 5.87
C HIS A 85 6.85 4.81 5.11
N ARG A 86 6.92 6.10 5.40
CA ARG A 86 6.15 7.10 4.67
C ARG A 86 6.96 7.65 3.50
N SER A 87 6.38 7.56 2.31
CA SER A 87 6.95 8.14 1.09
C SER A 87 5.80 8.65 0.21
N PRO A 88 5.32 9.88 0.48
CA PRO A 88 4.15 10.42 -0.19
C PRO A 88 4.32 10.52 -1.71
N ILE A 89 3.28 10.11 -2.44
CA ILE A 89 3.17 10.23 -3.89
C ILE A 89 1.82 10.87 -4.18
N ILE A 90 1.77 11.82 -5.12
CA ILE A 90 0.53 12.46 -5.56
C ILE A 90 -0.46 11.40 -6.08
N ASP A 91 -1.73 11.50 -5.69
CA ASP A 91 -2.75 10.55 -6.13
C ASP A 91 -2.85 10.49 -7.66
N GLY A 92 -2.83 9.28 -8.21
CA GLY A 92 -2.81 9.05 -9.65
C GLY A 92 -1.43 9.22 -10.33
N ALA A 93 -0.43 9.74 -9.63
CA ALA A 93 0.91 9.96 -10.18
C ALA A 93 1.85 8.75 -9.99
N THR A 94 3.04 8.89 -10.54
CA THR A 94 4.18 8.00 -10.32
C THR A 94 5.12 8.58 -9.27
N PRO A 95 6.00 7.76 -8.68
CA PRO A 95 7.08 8.25 -7.83
C PRO A 95 7.97 9.29 -8.53
N LEU A 96 8.57 10.17 -7.75
CA LEU A 96 9.63 11.06 -8.23
C LEU A 96 10.90 10.24 -8.56
N PRO A 97 11.83 10.81 -9.37
CA PRO A 97 13.11 10.16 -9.65
C PRO A 97 13.84 9.77 -8.35
N GLY A 98 14.31 8.52 -8.26
CA GLY A 98 15.00 7.98 -7.09
C GLY A 98 14.07 7.57 -5.93
N GLN A 99 12.82 7.99 -5.92
CA GLN A 99 11.88 7.68 -4.83
C GLN A 99 11.49 6.20 -4.82
N ALA A 100 11.17 5.63 -5.98
CA ALA A 100 10.81 4.22 -6.07
C ALA A 100 11.98 3.31 -5.67
N GLU A 101 13.19 3.63 -6.12
CA GLU A 101 14.41 2.88 -5.79
C GLU A 101 14.67 2.89 -4.29
N ALA A 102 14.51 4.02 -3.62
CA ALA A 102 14.66 4.13 -2.17
C ALA A 102 13.64 3.28 -1.41
N ILE A 103 12.37 3.34 -1.82
CA ILE A 103 11.30 2.52 -1.23
C ILE A 103 11.61 1.03 -1.44
N VAL A 104 11.89 0.64 -2.68
CA VAL A 104 12.13 -0.77 -3.04
C VAL A 104 13.34 -1.32 -2.30
N LYS A 105 14.47 -0.60 -2.24
CA LYS A 105 15.64 -1.01 -1.44
C LYS A 105 15.31 -1.26 0.01
N SER A 106 14.55 -0.36 0.64
CA SER A 106 14.10 -0.52 2.03
C SER A 106 13.21 -1.75 2.20
N VAL A 107 12.31 -2.01 1.26
CA VAL A 107 11.43 -3.19 1.28
C VAL A 107 12.24 -4.48 1.10
N LEU A 108 13.16 -4.52 0.14
CA LEU A 108 14.01 -5.70 -0.08
C LEU A 108 14.82 -6.08 1.17
N GLN A 109 15.33 -5.09 1.92
CA GLN A 109 16.03 -5.34 3.19
C GLN A 109 15.12 -6.01 4.23
N ASP A 110 13.85 -5.63 4.29
CA ASP A 110 12.91 -6.25 5.22
C ASP A 110 12.49 -7.65 4.75
N LEU A 111 12.25 -7.81 3.45
CA LEU A 111 11.94 -9.13 2.86
C LEU A 111 13.07 -10.14 3.06
N SER A 112 14.34 -9.72 2.97
CA SER A 112 15.50 -10.60 3.22
C SER A 112 15.56 -11.10 4.67
N LYS A 113 14.90 -10.42 5.60
CA LYS A 113 14.74 -10.82 7.00
C LYS A 113 13.43 -11.60 7.26
N GLY A 114 12.73 -11.98 6.20
CA GLY A 114 11.48 -12.73 6.29
C GLY A 114 10.27 -11.89 6.73
N LYS A 115 10.40 -10.56 6.78
CA LYS A 115 9.31 -9.67 7.19
C LYS A 115 8.21 -9.59 6.14
N ARG A 116 6.99 -9.35 6.60
CA ARG A 116 5.80 -9.15 5.77
C ARG A 116 5.53 -7.66 5.60
N VAL A 117 5.55 -7.21 4.35
CA VAL A 117 5.43 -5.80 3.97
C VAL A 117 4.13 -5.58 3.22
N VAL A 118 3.39 -4.54 3.60
CA VAL A 118 2.14 -4.16 2.96
C VAL A 118 2.22 -2.72 2.45
N PHE A 119 1.93 -2.53 1.18
CA PHE A 119 1.78 -1.20 0.57
C PHE A 119 0.34 -0.72 0.71
N HIS A 120 0.17 0.56 1.04
CA HIS A 120 -1.13 1.20 0.94
C HIS A 120 -1.05 2.59 0.33
N CYS A 121 -2.14 2.98 -0.31
CA CYS A 121 -2.44 4.35 -0.67
C CYS A 121 -3.88 4.65 -0.29
N ARG A 122 -4.63 5.47 -1.03
CA ARG A 122 -6.04 5.73 -0.75
C ARG A 122 -6.91 4.47 -0.93
N GLY A 123 -6.89 3.89 -2.13
CA GLY A 123 -7.68 2.71 -2.51
C GLY A 123 -6.89 1.42 -2.54
N GLY A 124 -5.56 1.49 -2.42
CA GLY A 124 -4.69 0.33 -2.58
C GLY A 124 -4.65 -0.17 -4.02
N LEU A 125 -4.70 0.74 -5.00
CA LEU A 125 -4.71 0.38 -6.43
C LEU A 125 -3.52 1.00 -7.16
N GLY A 126 -3.56 2.30 -7.47
CA GLY A 126 -2.60 2.96 -8.35
C GLY A 126 -1.19 3.00 -7.77
N ARG A 127 -0.96 3.86 -6.79
CA ARG A 127 0.36 4.06 -6.16
C ARG A 127 0.89 2.79 -5.50
N ALA A 128 0.06 2.12 -4.72
CA ALA A 128 0.43 0.89 -4.01
C ALA A 128 0.73 -0.25 -4.99
N GLY A 129 -0.08 -0.44 -6.02
CA GLY A 129 0.16 -1.43 -7.07
C GLY A 129 1.44 -1.16 -7.85
N THR A 130 1.72 0.11 -8.17
CA THR A 130 2.94 0.52 -8.87
C THR A 130 4.20 0.13 -8.07
N LEU A 131 4.27 0.47 -6.78
CA LEU A 131 5.41 0.15 -5.93
C LEU A 131 5.53 -1.35 -5.63
N CYS A 132 4.40 -2.05 -5.51
CA CYS A 132 4.39 -3.51 -5.42
C CYS A 132 5.02 -4.14 -6.66
N ALA A 133 4.58 -3.74 -7.85
CA ALA A 133 5.13 -4.25 -9.11
C ALA A 133 6.62 -3.89 -9.28
N CYS A 134 7.06 -2.68 -8.95
CA CYS A 134 8.48 -2.31 -8.95
C CYS A 134 9.31 -3.22 -8.01
N THR A 135 8.75 -3.57 -6.85
CA THR A 135 9.41 -4.51 -5.94
C THR A 135 9.55 -5.90 -6.55
N LEU A 136 8.53 -6.38 -7.27
CA LEU A 136 8.60 -7.66 -7.99
C LEU A 136 9.62 -7.63 -9.12
N VAL A 137 9.73 -6.51 -9.85
CA VAL A 137 10.78 -6.34 -10.86
C VAL A 137 12.17 -6.45 -10.23
N ALA A 138 12.38 -5.79 -9.09
CA ALA A 138 13.65 -5.87 -8.35
C ALA A 138 13.94 -7.28 -7.80
N LEU A 139 12.91 -8.11 -7.61
CA LEU A 139 13.04 -9.52 -7.23
C LEU A 139 13.27 -10.46 -8.43
N GLY A 140 13.37 -9.93 -9.65
CA GLY A 140 13.71 -10.68 -10.85
C GLY A 140 12.55 -11.01 -11.79
N HIS A 141 11.33 -10.53 -11.51
CA HIS A 141 10.24 -10.66 -12.47
C HIS A 141 10.44 -9.73 -13.68
N SER A 142 10.00 -10.16 -14.84
CA SER A 142 9.86 -9.21 -15.94
C SER A 142 8.84 -8.11 -15.57
N PRO A 143 8.96 -6.89 -16.10
CA PRO A 143 7.98 -5.83 -15.81
C PRO A 143 6.54 -6.25 -16.13
N GLN A 144 6.33 -6.98 -17.24
CA GLN A 144 4.99 -7.44 -17.61
C GLN A 144 4.47 -8.49 -16.63
N ASP A 145 5.29 -9.47 -16.23
CA ASP A 145 4.91 -10.48 -15.24
C ASP A 145 4.59 -9.85 -13.88
N ALA A 146 5.38 -8.83 -13.47
CA ALA A 146 5.15 -8.09 -12.23
C ALA A 146 3.78 -7.36 -12.25
N ILE A 147 3.44 -6.73 -13.37
CA ILE A 147 2.14 -6.06 -13.57
C ILE A 147 1.01 -7.09 -13.51
N ASP A 148 1.12 -8.18 -14.26
CA ASP A 148 0.10 -9.20 -14.36
C ASP A 148 -0.12 -9.92 -13.02
N LEU A 149 0.96 -10.24 -12.31
CA LEU A 149 0.89 -10.85 -10.98
C LEU A 149 0.20 -9.91 -9.97
N THR A 150 0.58 -8.63 -9.97
CA THR A 150 -0.04 -7.63 -9.10
C THR A 150 -1.54 -7.51 -9.38
N ARG A 151 -1.95 -7.40 -10.64
CA ARG A 151 -3.35 -7.30 -11.05
C ARG A 151 -4.16 -8.56 -10.78
N ARG A 152 -3.54 -9.74 -10.87
CA ARG A 152 -4.20 -11.02 -10.55
C ARG A 152 -4.64 -11.09 -9.09
N HIS A 153 -3.83 -10.56 -8.18
CA HIS A 153 -4.11 -10.56 -6.75
C HIS A 153 -4.85 -9.31 -6.27
N ARG A 154 -4.71 -8.20 -7.00
CA ARG A 154 -5.40 -6.94 -6.71
C ARG A 154 -5.97 -6.37 -7.99
N GLU A 155 -7.20 -6.75 -8.31
CA GLU A 155 -7.90 -6.27 -9.50
C GLU A 155 -7.97 -4.74 -9.52
N GLY A 156 -7.67 -4.13 -10.68
CA GLY A 156 -7.60 -2.69 -10.86
C GLY A 156 -6.29 -2.04 -10.39
N ALA A 157 -5.33 -2.80 -9.89
CA ALA A 157 -4.01 -2.27 -9.52
C ALA A 157 -3.25 -1.73 -10.74
N ILE A 158 -2.40 -0.72 -10.48
CA ILE A 158 -1.68 0.02 -11.54
C ILE A 158 -2.73 0.64 -12.47
N GLU A 159 -3.40 1.67 -11.96
CA GLU A 159 -4.70 2.13 -12.46
C GLU A 159 -4.65 2.98 -13.73
N ASN A 160 -3.46 3.41 -14.17
CA ASN A 160 -3.32 4.20 -15.38
C ASN A 160 -2.07 3.86 -16.19
N ARG A 161 -2.03 4.33 -17.45
CA ARG A 161 -0.93 4.03 -18.37
C ARG A 161 0.41 4.62 -17.92
N THR A 162 0.41 5.77 -17.26
CA THR A 162 1.64 6.39 -16.76
C THR A 162 2.28 5.53 -15.67
N GLN A 163 1.49 5.01 -14.77
CA GLN A 163 1.95 4.08 -13.74
C GLN A 163 2.44 2.76 -14.34
N GLU A 164 1.72 2.21 -15.32
CA GLU A 164 2.14 1.01 -16.03
C GLU A 164 3.47 1.21 -16.77
N PHE A 165 3.61 2.34 -17.48
CA PHE A 165 4.85 2.69 -18.15
C PHE A 165 6.01 2.88 -17.17
N PHE A 166 5.74 3.46 -15.99
CA PHE A 166 6.75 3.59 -14.94
C PHE A 166 7.31 2.22 -14.53
N VAL A 167 6.44 1.25 -14.26
CA VAL A 167 6.88 -0.12 -13.92
C VAL A 167 7.71 -0.74 -15.05
N LYS A 168 7.28 -0.55 -16.32
CA LYS A 168 8.00 -1.08 -17.50
C LYS A 168 9.39 -0.50 -17.67
N LYS A 169 9.65 0.70 -17.15
CA LYS A 169 10.95 1.38 -17.20
C LYS A 169 11.76 1.25 -15.91
N PHE A 170 11.16 0.73 -14.86
CA PHE A 170 11.82 0.62 -13.58
C PHE A 170 12.98 -0.37 -13.61
N SER A 171 14.11 0.04 -13.05
CA SER A 171 15.26 -0.81 -12.72
C SER A 171 15.90 -0.34 -11.41
N LEU A 172 16.46 -1.25 -10.67
CA LEU A 172 17.14 -0.97 -9.40
C LEU A 172 18.65 -0.84 -9.64
#